data_a5a3a2f3ff8a7a0808dfe39bbf2174c1
#
_entry.id   a5a3a2f3ff8a7a0808dfe39bbf2174c1
#
_cell.length_a   1.000
_cell.length_b   1.000
_cell.length_c   1.000
_cell.angle_alpha   90.00
_cell.angle_beta   90.00
_cell.angle_gamma   90.00
#
_symmetry.space_group_name_H-M   'P 1'
#
loop_
_entity.id
_entity.type
_entity.pdbx_description
1 polymer ?
#
loop_
_entity_poly.entity_id
_entity_poly.type
_entity_poly.pdbx_seq_one_letter_code
_entity_poly.pdbx_strand_id
1 'polypeptide(L)'
;MLLHHLLPPSSRAPPRPSPRRPGGGALTVRCAPSSAPSPSSASAGQQVANVHSYGTVDFERRPALRWSSLYRRVAVGHGGRPVGRTLADWDEGERRLDKWELCRIARELRKFRRFNLALEVYDWMTDRRDRFLLSSSDMAIQLDLIAKVRGVPDAEEYFEKLPDPLKDKRTYGSLLNVYAQARMKEKTEYTFEQMRKKGFATDTLPFNVLMNFYVDVAEPEKVSTVTDEMKQRNISFDVCTYNIWIKCCAAMKDADAMERVLNQMTADESVVANWTTYTTLASMHIKLENFEKAEECLKEAEKRATGRDKKCFHFLITLYSHLQKKEEVYRIWNWYKATFKTIHNLGYQEVLSALVRLGDIEGAELLYEEWASKSSSFDPKTMNILLAWYSREGFVVKAQQTLNRFVEKGGNPKPNTWEILATAYLKDNQLSEALSCLEKATAVKSASKWRPRPTNVETLLAYFKEKNDTESVDRLMSVLRSRGCAENEEYKSLIDTYALAVAGT
;
A
#
# COMPACT_ATOMS: atom_id res chain seq x y z
N MET A 1 -2.87 -10.50 -7.59
CA MET A 1 -2.02 -9.31 -7.37
C MET A 1 -2.41 -8.45 -6.16
N LEU A 2 -3.63 -8.54 -5.61
CA LEU A 2 -4.05 -7.77 -4.42
C LEU A 2 -3.55 -8.34 -3.07
N LEU A 3 -3.06 -9.56 -3.04
CA LEU A 3 -2.64 -10.24 -1.80
C LEU A 3 -1.20 -9.92 -1.33
N HIS A 4 -0.37 -9.32 -2.16
CA HIS A 4 1.01 -8.94 -1.78
C HIS A 4 1.09 -7.71 -0.83
N HIS A 5 -0.03 -7.07 -0.53
CA HIS A 5 -0.05 -5.83 0.25
C HIS A 5 -0.65 -5.95 1.64
N LEU A 6 -0.79 -7.16 2.18
CA LEU A 6 -1.61 -7.47 3.33
C LEU A 6 -0.84 -7.73 4.63
N LEU A 7 0.36 -7.21 4.79
CA LEU A 7 0.98 -7.14 6.09
C LEU A 7 0.62 -5.79 6.73
N PRO A 8 -0.17 -5.76 7.81
CA PRO A 8 -0.30 -4.57 8.62
C PRO A 8 1.07 -4.27 9.27
N PRO A 9 1.42 -3.01 9.51
CA PRO A 9 2.51 -2.70 10.42
C PRO A 9 2.18 -3.34 11.77
N SER A 10 3.13 -4.00 12.40
CA SER A 10 3.00 -4.71 13.66
C SER A 10 2.19 -3.91 14.68
N SER A 11 0.95 -4.32 14.95
CA SER A 11 0.15 -3.79 16.04
C SER A 11 0.64 -4.43 17.33
N ARG A 12 1.31 -3.66 18.17
CA ARG A 12 1.52 -4.05 19.56
C ARG A 12 0.16 -4.21 20.24
N ALA A 13 0.00 -5.30 20.97
CA ALA A 13 -1.15 -5.57 21.81
C ALA A 13 -1.40 -4.44 22.81
N PRO A 14 -2.66 -4.13 23.14
CA PRO A 14 -2.97 -3.17 24.20
C PRO A 14 -2.56 -3.74 25.57
N PRO A 15 -2.12 -2.91 26.52
CA PRO A 15 -1.79 -3.35 27.86
C PRO A 15 -3.05 -3.90 28.56
N ARG A 16 -2.89 -4.98 29.32
CA ARG A 16 -3.92 -5.60 30.15
C ARG A 16 -4.50 -4.62 31.15
N PRO A 17 -5.79 -4.63 31.43
CA PRO A 17 -6.35 -3.87 32.52
C PRO A 17 -5.95 -4.53 33.86
N SER A 18 -5.40 -3.74 34.77
CA SER A 18 -5.12 -4.14 36.15
C SER A 18 -6.43 -4.37 36.93
N PRO A 19 -6.44 -5.30 37.89
CA PRO A 19 -7.65 -5.62 38.67
C PRO A 19 -8.04 -4.45 39.59
N ARG A 20 -9.34 -4.11 39.55
CA ARG A 20 -9.97 -3.17 40.49
C ARG A 20 -9.92 -3.73 41.90
N ARG A 21 -9.41 -2.96 42.86
CA ARG A 21 -9.69 -3.12 44.30
C ARG A 21 -10.92 -2.30 44.69
N PRO A 22 -11.74 -2.79 45.61
CA PRO A 22 -12.95 -2.10 46.03
C PRO A 22 -12.71 -1.02 47.09
N GLY A 23 -13.61 -0.10 47.13
CA GLY A 23 -13.82 1.15 47.77
C GLY A 23 -13.41 1.39 49.22
N GLY A 24 -13.28 2.67 49.55
CA GLY A 24 -13.19 3.17 50.90
C GLY A 24 -12.95 4.67 50.96
N GLY A 25 -13.97 5.43 51.34
CA GLY A 25 -13.87 6.59 52.22
C GLY A 25 -13.29 7.89 51.73
N ALA A 26 -14.17 8.87 51.59
CA ALA A 26 -13.83 10.29 51.49
C ALA A 26 -13.10 10.83 52.72
N LEU A 27 -12.13 11.72 52.50
CA LEU A 27 -11.81 12.81 53.44
C LEU A 27 -11.11 13.94 52.69
N THR A 28 -11.73 15.08 52.72
CA THR A 28 -11.23 16.39 52.31
C THR A 28 -10.17 16.92 53.29
N VAL A 29 -9.02 17.35 52.77
CA VAL A 29 -8.18 18.35 53.48
C VAL A 29 -7.61 19.32 52.46
N ARG A 30 -7.96 20.59 52.64
CA ARG A 30 -7.25 21.75 52.10
C ARG A 30 -5.93 21.94 52.82
N CYS A 31 -4.86 22.33 52.10
CA CYS A 31 -3.90 23.34 52.57
C CYS A 31 -3.05 23.87 51.41
N ALA A 32 -2.73 25.14 51.56
CA ALA A 32 -2.07 26.05 50.63
C ALA A 32 -0.52 26.03 50.73
N PRO A 33 0.22 26.94 50.08
CA PRO A 33 1.49 26.62 49.41
C PRO A 33 2.73 26.97 50.26
N SER A 34 3.88 26.32 49.96
CA SER A 34 5.16 26.86 50.42
C SER A 34 6.30 26.56 49.40
N SER A 35 6.90 27.66 49.01
CA SER A 35 8.33 27.95 48.76
C SER A 35 9.20 26.96 47.99
N ALA A 36 9.78 27.50 46.92
CA ALA A 36 10.91 26.96 46.17
C ALA A 36 12.22 26.93 46.99
N PRO A 37 13.17 26.07 46.67
CA PRO A 37 14.58 26.35 46.79
C PRO A 37 15.32 26.36 45.45
N SER A 38 16.37 27.19 45.41
CA SER A 38 17.28 27.50 44.31
C SER A 38 18.23 26.35 43.91
N PRO A 39 18.91 26.44 42.77
CA PRO A 39 19.56 25.30 42.18
C PRO A 39 20.97 25.07 42.67
N SER A 40 21.33 23.82 42.93
CA SER A 40 22.71 23.36 43.05
C SER A 40 23.08 22.47 41.87
N SER A 41 24.23 22.79 41.32
CA SER A 41 25.00 22.08 40.30
C SER A 41 24.78 20.57 40.24
N ALA A 42 24.37 20.09 39.06
CA ALA A 42 24.45 18.68 38.70
C ALA A 42 24.98 18.53 37.28
N SER A 43 26.01 17.75 37.23
CA SER A 43 26.72 17.10 36.15
C SER A 43 25.92 16.93 34.84
N ALA A 44 26.61 17.20 33.72
CA ALA A 44 26.21 16.88 32.37
C ALA A 44 26.00 15.36 32.21
N GLY A 45 24.82 14.89 32.52
CA GLY A 45 24.31 13.60 32.08
C GLY A 45 23.76 13.77 30.66
N GLN A 46 24.32 13.03 29.71
CA GLN A 46 23.81 12.88 28.38
C GLN A 46 22.31 12.58 28.44
N GLN A 47 21.49 13.54 28.08
CA GLN A 47 20.09 13.27 27.73
C GLN A 47 20.09 12.43 26.44
N VAL A 48 19.99 11.13 26.63
CA VAL A 48 19.60 10.21 25.56
C VAL A 48 18.24 10.74 25.04
N ALA A 49 18.26 11.36 23.88
CA ALA A 49 17.06 11.81 23.22
C ALA A 49 16.11 10.61 23.12
N ASN A 50 15.02 10.65 23.86
CA ASN A 50 13.96 9.64 23.80
C ASN A 50 13.53 9.52 22.35
N VAL A 51 13.93 8.41 21.71
CA VAL A 51 13.44 8.03 20.40
C VAL A 51 11.96 7.78 20.57
N HIS A 52 11.15 8.78 20.23
CA HIS A 52 9.70 8.67 20.30
C HIS A 52 9.27 7.54 19.38
N SER A 53 8.93 6.41 19.97
CA SER A 53 8.25 5.31 19.32
C SER A 53 6.93 5.87 18.77
N TYR A 54 6.77 5.79 17.48
CA TYR A 54 5.54 6.22 16.79
C TYR A 54 4.35 5.42 17.31
N GLY A 55 3.55 5.98 18.21
CA GLY A 55 2.38 5.33 18.81
C GLY A 55 2.22 5.54 20.30
N THR A 56 3.03 6.41 20.92
CA THR A 56 2.88 6.76 22.35
C THR A 56 1.79 7.81 22.59
N VAL A 57 1.30 7.87 23.83
CA VAL A 57 0.24 8.77 24.29
C VAL A 57 0.50 10.26 24.02
N ASP A 58 1.79 10.67 23.96
CA ASP A 58 2.19 12.05 23.64
C ASP A 58 1.87 12.47 22.20
N PHE A 59 1.65 11.48 21.32
CA PHE A 59 1.26 11.71 19.95
C PHE A 59 -0.16 12.29 19.82
N GLU A 60 -1.05 11.98 20.75
CA GLU A 60 -2.46 12.43 20.74
C GLU A 60 -2.65 13.81 21.38
N ARG A 61 -1.69 14.28 22.18
CA ARG A 61 -1.79 15.55 22.93
C ARG A 61 -1.43 16.80 22.13
N ARG A 62 -0.81 16.67 20.94
CA ARG A 62 -0.46 17.83 20.11
C ARG A 62 -1.62 18.21 19.18
N PRO A 63 -1.90 19.53 18.98
CA PRO A 63 -3.01 19.96 18.14
C PRO A 63 -2.91 19.38 16.73
N ALA A 64 -3.89 18.55 16.36
CA ALA A 64 -3.96 17.87 15.07
C ALA A 64 -4.01 18.82 13.85
N LEU A 65 -4.34 20.09 14.08
CA LEU A 65 -4.62 21.06 13.04
C LEU A 65 -3.41 21.52 12.23
N ARG A 66 -2.22 21.49 12.81
CA ARG A 66 -1.03 22.14 12.22
C ARG A 66 -0.31 21.28 11.21
N TRP A 67 0.07 20.09 11.58
CA TRP A 67 0.72 19.15 10.68
C TRP A 67 -0.19 18.74 9.52
N SER A 68 -1.53 18.71 9.73
CA SER A 68 -2.48 18.35 8.66
C SER A 68 -2.57 19.42 7.57
N SER A 69 -2.39 20.71 7.91
CA SER A 69 -2.35 21.81 6.95
C SER A 69 -1.09 21.75 6.12
N LEU A 70 0.08 21.53 6.74
CA LEU A 70 1.34 21.32 6.06
C LEU A 70 1.32 20.05 5.20
N TYR A 71 0.79 18.94 5.73
CA TYR A 71 0.59 17.71 4.97
C TYR A 71 -0.24 17.95 3.71
N ARG A 72 -1.34 18.72 3.79
CA ARG A 72 -2.16 19.05 2.62
C ARG A 72 -1.36 19.84 1.59
N ARG A 73 -0.57 20.83 2.01
CA ARG A 73 0.28 21.62 1.11
C ARG A 73 1.32 20.74 0.41
N VAL A 74 1.99 19.86 1.15
CA VAL A 74 2.95 18.89 0.60
C VAL A 74 2.27 17.87 -0.29
N ALA A 75 1.13 17.31 0.14
CA ALA A 75 0.45 16.24 -0.57
C ALA A 75 -0.28 16.71 -1.84
N VAL A 76 -0.86 17.92 -1.85
CA VAL A 76 -1.59 18.45 -3.01
C VAL A 76 -0.64 19.05 -4.04
N GLY A 77 0.56 19.45 -3.64
CA GLY A 77 1.58 20.02 -4.54
C GLY A 77 1.05 21.23 -5.30
N HIS A 78 1.09 22.43 -4.73
CA HIS A 78 0.69 23.63 -5.46
C HIS A 78 1.61 23.83 -6.67
N GLY A 79 1.15 23.46 -7.87
CA GLY A 79 1.79 23.82 -9.12
C GLY A 79 3.16 23.18 -9.42
N GLY A 80 3.45 21.96 -8.87
CA GLY A 80 4.73 21.27 -9.15
C GLY A 80 5.92 21.79 -8.35
N ARG A 81 5.68 22.54 -7.27
CA ARG A 81 6.76 23.00 -6.36
C ARG A 81 7.43 21.81 -5.65
N PRO A 82 8.76 21.77 -5.55
CA PRO A 82 9.49 20.80 -4.75
C PRO A 82 9.05 20.86 -3.28
N VAL A 83 8.94 19.69 -2.64
CA VAL A 83 8.57 19.60 -1.22
C VAL A 83 9.49 20.44 -0.33
N GLY A 84 10.80 20.42 -0.63
CA GLY A 84 11.80 21.19 0.11
C GLY A 84 11.51 22.68 0.19
N ARG A 85 11.02 23.29 -0.90
CA ARG A 85 10.58 24.71 -0.89
C ARG A 85 9.35 24.91 -0.01
N THR A 86 8.36 24.04 -0.15
CA THR A 86 7.14 24.13 0.68
C THR A 86 7.45 24.02 2.18
N LEU A 87 8.42 23.17 2.55
CA LEU A 87 8.89 23.02 3.93
C LEU A 87 9.69 24.24 4.40
N ALA A 88 10.54 24.82 3.55
CA ALA A 88 11.32 26.00 3.86
C ALA A 88 10.40 27.24 4.06
N ASP A 89 9.48 27.50 3.13
CA ASP A 89 8.52 28.60 3.23
C ASP A 89 7.67 28.50 4.52
N TRP A 90 7.31 27.25 4.91
CA TRP A 90 6.56 27.03 6.15
C TRP A 90 7.40 27.26 7.39
N ASP A 91 8.65 26.81 7.36
CA ASP A 91 9.60 26.92 8.47
C ASP A 91 9.99 28.38 8.77
N GLU A 92 10.08 29.21 7.73
CA GLU A 92 10.41 30.64 7.82
C GLU A 92 9.20 31.49 8.19
N GLY A 93 7.99 31.12 7.68
CA GLY A 93 6.80 31.97 7.79
C GLY A 93 5.94 31.78 9.04
N GLU A 94 5.82 30.60 9.57
CA GLU A 94 4.84 30.32 10.64
C GLU A 94 5.46 29.89 11.98
N ARG A 95 6.39 29.00 11.97
CA ARG A 95 7.12 28.49 13.16
C ARG A 95 8.06 27.39 12.71
N ARG A 96 9.23 27.33 13.31
CA ARG A 96 10.20 26.26 13.08
C ARG A 96 9.59 24.87 13.17
N LEU A 97 9.78 24.09 12.11
CA LEU A 97 9.34 22.70 12.03
C LEU A 97 10.14 21.85 12.99
N ASP A 98 9.46 20.92 13.64
CA ASP A 98 10.13 19.90 14.44
C ASP A 98 10.23 18.56 13.68
N LYS A 99 11.18 17.72 14.10
CA LYS A 99 11.41 16.39 13.51
C LYS A 99 10.16 15.52 13.58
N TRP A 100 9.38 15.63 14.66
CA TRP A 100 8.19 14.85 14.87
C TRP A 100 7.11 15.16 13.80
N GLU A 101 6.88 16.43 13.50
CA GLU A 101 5.93 16.86 12.47
C GLU A 101 6.33 16.32 11.09
N LEU A 102 7.61 16.42 10.74
CA LEU A 102 8.15 15.93 9.46
C LEU A 102 8.04 14.41 9.34
N CYS A 103 8.43 13.66 10.36
CA CYS A 103 8.31 12.21 10.38
C CYS A 103 6.83 11.77 10.30
N ARG A 104 5.90 12.55 10.88
CA ARG A 104 4.47 12.28 10.75
C ARG A 104 3.97 12.50 9.34
N ILE A 105 4.38 13.59 8.70
CA ILE A 105 4.04 13.89 7.30
C ILE A 105 4.57 12.76 6.41
N ALA A 106 5.83 12.37 6.55
CA ALA A 106 6.42 11.28 5.80
C ALA A 106 5.69 9.95 6.01
N ARG A 107 5.24 9.65 7.25
CA ARG A 107 4.43 8.47 7.56
C ARG A 107 3.10 8.48 6.79
N GLU A 108 2.37 9.58 6.81
CA GLU A 108 1.10 9.69 6.09
C GLU A 108 1.32 9.60 4.57
N LEU A 109 2.38 10.23 4.03
CA LEU A 109 2.74 10.11 2.62
C LEU A 109 3.04 8.65 2.24
N ARG A 110 3.79 7.89 3.06
CA ARG A 110 4.06 6.45 2.87
C ARG A 110 2.77 5.62 2.89
N LYS A 111 1.86 5.91 3.80
CA LYS A 111 0.56 5.23 3.90
C LYS A 111 -0.26 5.36 2.60
N PHE A 112 -0.17 6.51 1.94
CA PHE A 112 -0.81 6.77 0.65
C PHE A 112 0.11 6.49 -0.56
N ARG A 113 1.22 5.77 -0.36
CA ARG A 113 2.20 5.37 -1.39
C ARG A 113 2.82 6.54 -2.16
N ARG A 114 2.84 7.73 -1.57
CA ARG A 114 3.52 8.90 -2.13
C ARG A 114 5.00 8.89 -1.74
N PHE A 115 5.72 7.85 -2.17
CA PHE A 115 7.08 7.58 -1.72
C PHE A 115 8.06 8.68 -2.13
N ASN A 116 7.92 9.25 -3.33
CA ASN A 116 8.76 10.36 -3.79
C ASN A 116 8.69 11.55 -2.81
N LEU A 117 7.45 12.00 -2.47
CA LEU A 117 7.27 13.13 -1.56
C LEU A 117 7.76 12.80 -0.14
N ALA A 118 7.59 11.55 0.30
CA ALA A 118 8.12 11.11 1.60
C ALA A 118 9.65 11.10 1.62
N LEU A 119 10.30 10.72 0.52
CA LEU A 119 11.75 10.76 0.38
C LEU A 119 12.26 12.20 0.40
N GLU A 120 11.63 13.13 -0.35
CA GLU A 120 11.99 14.55 -0.34
C GLU A 120 11.90 15.18 1.05
N VAL A 121 10.95 14.73 1.92
CA VAL A 121 10.89 15.17 3.33
C VAL A 121 12.11 14.70 4.10
N TYR A 122 12.55 13.44 3.90
CA TYR A 122 13.75 12.91 4.55
C TYR A 122 15.02 13.55 4.00
N ASP A 123 15.12 13.77 2.70
CA ASP A 123 16.24 14.46 2.06
C ASP A 123 16.38 15.89 2.64
N TRP A 124 15.25 16.62 2.78
CA TRP A 124 15.24 17.97 3.39
C TRP A 124 15.73 17.97 4.84
N MET A 125 15.40 16.93 5.65
CA MET A 125 15.95 16.79 7.01
C MET A 125 17.44 16.41 7.00
N THR A 126 17.84 15.56 6.05
CA THR A 126 19.24 15.11 5.92
C THR A 126 20.17 16.26 5.55
N ASP A 127 19.72 17.20 4.71
CA ASP A 127 20.47 18.41 4.34
C ASP A 127 20.66 19.37 5.53
N ARG A 128 19.89 19.18 6.61
CA ARG A 128 19.89 20.02 7.83
C ARG A 128 20.28 19.23 9.06
N ARG A 129 21.37 18.47 8.97
CA ARG A 129 21.86 17.55 10.04
C ARG A 129 22.15 18.28 11.36
N ASP A 130 22.56 19.54 11.28
CA ASP A 130 22.79 20.37 12.46
C ASP A 130 21.53 20.59 13.29
N ARG A 131 20.38 20.52 12.65
CA ARG A 131 19.07 20.73 13.28
C ARG A 131 18.32 19.44 13.56
N PHE A 132 18.44 18.46 12.65
CA PHE A 132 17.69 17.20 12.75
C PHE A 132 18.62 16.02 12.95
N LEU A 133 18.73 15.58 14.19
CA LEU A 133 19.46 14.34 14.50
C LEU A 133 18.61 13.14 14.05
N LEU A 134 18.99 12.53 12.93
CA LEU A 134 18.32 11.35 12.40
C LEU A 134 18.85 10.09 13.08
N SER A 135 17.94 9.22 13.52
CA SER A 135 18.22 7.94 14.16
C SER A 135 18.36 6.82 13.13
N SER A 136 18.89 5.66 13.56
CA SER A 136 18.91 4.47 12.71
C SER A 136 17.53 4.05 12.19
N SER A 137 16.45 4.33 12.96
CA SER A 137 15.07 4.12 12.48
C SER A 137 14.72 5.04 11.32
N ASP A 138 15.18 6.28 11.34
CA ASP A 138 14.96 7.23 10.24
C ASP A 138 15.76 6.81 9.00
N MET A 139 17.02 6.37 9.19
CA MET A 139 17.86 5.84 8.11
C MET A 139 17.24 4.59 7.48
N ALA A 140 16.69 3.68 8.29
CA ALA A 140 15.99 2.49 7.79
C ALA A 140 14.75 2.86 6.95
N ILE A 141 14.00 3.89 7.34
CA ILE A 141 12.87 4.40 6.56
C ILE A 141 13.34 5.06 5.26
N GLN A 142 14.42 5.85 5.32
CA GLN A 142 14.97 6.52 4.14
C GLN A 142 15.52 5.50 3.15
N LEU A 143 16.21 4.45 3.61
CA LEU A 143 16.67 3.31 2.81
C LEU A 143 15.51 2.65 2.04
N ASP A 144 14.42 2.31 2.74
CA ASP A 144 13.21 1.74 2.14
C ASP A 144 12.59 2.68 1.08
N LEU A 145 12.59 3.97 1.33
CA LEU A 145 12.09 4.97 0.39
C LEU A 145 13.00 5.12 -0.83
N ILE A 146 14.32 5.14 -0.66
CA ILE A 146 15.29 5.18 -1.75
C ILE A 146 15.11 3.96 -2.66
N ALA A 147 15.03 2.76 -2.09
CA ALA A 147 14.79 1.54 -2.86
C ALA A 147 13.51 1.61 -3.70
N LYS A 148 12.42 2.18 -3.16
CA LYS A 148 11.13 2.33 -3.86
C LYS A 148 11.10 3.41 -4.93
N VAL A 149 11.93 4.43 -4.80
CA VAL A 149 11.91 5.63 -5.67
C VAL A 149 13.02 5.59 -6.72
N ARG A 150 14.23 5.24 -6.29
CA ARG A 150 15.45 5.26 -7.11
C ARG A 150 15.93 3.86 -7.52
N GLY A 151 15.53 2.83 -6.76
CA GLY A 151 15.88 1.44 -7.02
C GLY A 151 16.84 0.86 -5.99
N VAL A 152 17.14 -0.44 -6.17
CA VAL A 152 17.99 -1.19 -5.22
C VAL A 152 19.44 -0.70 -5.23
N PRO A 153 20.08 -0.41 -6.39
CA PRO A 153 21.48 0.06 -6.40
C PRO A 153 21.70 1.31 -5.55
N ASP A 154 20.82 2.31 -5.66
CA ASP A 154 20.91 3.54 -4.87
C ASP A 154 20.74 3.28 -3.36
N ALA A 155 19.88 2.30 -3.01
CA ALA A 155 19.69 1.91 -1.62
C ALA A 155 20.91 1.18 -1.06
N GLU A 156 21.60 0.37 -1.86
CA GLU A 156 22.87 -0.29 -1.50
C GLU A 156 23.95 0.77 -1.24
N GLU A 157 24.14 1.68 -2.18
CA GLU A 157 25.11 2.77 -2.04
C GLU A 157 24.82 3.64 -0.80
N TYR A 158 23.55 3.92 -0.56
CA TYR A 158 23.14 4.64 0.64
C TYR A 158 23.49 3.87 1.93
N PHE A 159 23.22 2.55 1.98
CA PHE A 159 23.54 1.73 3.13
C PHE A 159 25.06 1.65 3.38
N GLU A 160 25.85 1.51 2.33
CA GLU A 160 27.33 1.46 2.44
C GLU A 160 27.90 2.74 3.04
N LYS A 161 27.34 3.90 2.64
CA LYS A 161 27.75 5.23 3.14
C LYS A 161 27.29 5.53 4.56
N LEU A 162 26.43 4.70 5.16
CA LEU A 162 26.02 4.90 6.55
C LEU A 162 27.22 4.71 7.51
N PRO A 163 27.35 5.58 8.52
CA PRO A 163 28.30 5.35 9.63
C PRO A 163 28.02 4.03 10.36
N ASP A 164 29.05 3.33 10.80
CA ASP A 164 28.92 2.05 11.48
C ASP A 164 27.97 2.04 12.69
N PRO A 165 27.91 3.08 13.54
CA PRO A 165 26.94 3.14 14.63
C PRO A 165 25.46 3.17 14.18
N LEU A 166 25.19 3.55 12.93
CA LEU A 166 23.86 3.57 12.33
C LEU A 166 23.53 2.29 11.54
N LYS A 167 24.53 1.41 11.33
CA LYS A 167 24.33 0.07 10.75
C LYS A 167 23.90 -0.93 11.82
N ASP A 168 22.75 -0.71 12.41
CA ASP A 168 22.15 -1.54 13.44
C ASP A 168 21.09 -2.51 12.88
N LYS A 169 20.43 -3.25 13.78
CA LYS A 169 19.38 -4.22 13.40
C LYS A 169 18.24 -3.62 12.56
N ARG A 170 17.99 -2.30 12.64
CA ARG A 170 16.91 -1.63 11.92
C ARG A 170 17.29 -1.37 10.47
N THR A 171 18.49 -0.87 10.24
CA THR A 171 19.01 -0.59 8.90
C THR A 171 19.30 -1.88 8.15
N TYR A 172 19.89 -2.90 8.82
CA TYR A 172 20.03 -4.25 8.24
C TYR A 172 18.66 -4.89 7.94
N GLY A 173 17.67 -4.76 8.84
CA GLY A 173 16.32 -5.26 8.60
C GLY A 173 15.61 -4.57 7.42
N SER A 174 15.87 -3.27 7.22
CA SER A 174 15.37 -2.54 6.06
C SER A 174 16.04 -3.03 4.77
N LEU A 175 17.38 -3.23 4.78
CA LEU A 175 18.13 -3.76 3.63
C LEU A 175 17.66 -5.18 3.27
N LEU A 176 17.50 -6.06 4.27
CA LEU A 176 16.94 -7.40 4.10
C LEU A 176 15.56 -7.34 3.39
N ASN A 177 14.69 -6.45 3.86
CA ASN A 177 13.36 -6.28 3.26
C ASN A 177 13.43 -5.74 1.82
N VAL A 178 14.38 -4.85 1.51
CA VAL A 178 14.62 -4.34 0.14
C VAL A 178 15.01 -5.48 -0.79
N TYR A 179 15.97 -6.31 -0.40
CA TYR A 179 16.40 -7.45 -1.21
C TYR A 179 15.31 -8.51 -1.37
N ALA A 180 14.57 -8.80 -0.29
CA ALA A 180 13.46 -9.73 -0.32
C ALA A 180 12.34 -9.26 -1.28
N GLN A 181 11.97 -7.98 -1.24
CA GLN A 181 10.99 -7.39 -2.16
C GLN A 181 11.46 -7.37 -3.62
N ALA A 182 12.77 -7.22 -3.84
CA ALA A 182 13.39 -7.31 -5.18
C ALA A 182 13.64 -8.74 -5.65
N ARG A 183 13.30 -9.75 -4.83
CA ARG A 183 13.53 -11.18 -5.09
C ARG A 183 14.99 -11.56 -5.37
N MET A 184 15.92 -10.84 -4.75
CA MET A 184 17.36 -11.08 -4.88
C MET A 184 17.81 -12.12 -3.85
N LYS A 185 17.75 -13.42 -4.23
CA LYS A 185 17.90 -14.55 -3.30
C LYS A 185 19.22 -14.52 -2.55
N GLU A 186 20.34 -14.48 -3.28
CA GLU A 186 21.68 -14.55 -2.69
C GLU A 186 21.92 -13.39 -1.72
N LYS A 187 21.48 -12.17 -2.08
CA LYS A 187 21.62 -10.99 -1.22
C LYS A 187 20.71 -11.05 0.01
N THR A 188 19.51 -11.61 -0.13
CA THR A 188 18.57 -11.80 0.99
C THR A 188 19.13 -12.78 2.00
N GLU A 189 19.54 -13.98 1.55
CA GLU A 189 20.11 -15.02 2.41
C GLU A 189 21.42 -14.55 3.04
N TYR A 190 22.31 -13.90 2.28
CA TYR A 190 23.55 -13.32 2.80
C TYR A 190 23.30 -12.26 3.88
N THR A 191 22.37 -11.33 3.64
CA THR A 191 22.06 -10.27 4.59
C THR A 191 21.48 -10.84 5.87
N PHE A 192 20.60 -11.83 5.77
CA PHE A 192 20.06 -12.51 6.95
C PHE A 192 21.16 -13.21 7.76
N GLU A 193 22.10 -13.88 7.07
CA GLU A 193 23.25 -14.52 7.73
C GLU A 193 24.17 -13.49 8.42
N GLN A 194 24.39 -12.32 7.82
CA GLN A 194 25.08 -11.21 8.48
C GLN A 194 24.35 -10.74 9.73
N MET A 195 23.01 -10.63 9.68
CA MET A 195 22.21 -10.29 10.86
C MET A 195 22.33 -11.35 11.96
N ARG A 196 22.39 -12.63 11.61
CA ARG A 196 22.64 -13.74 12.55
C ARG A 196 23.99 -13.60 13.25
N LYS A 197 25.07 -13.43 12.48
CA LYS A 197 26.47 -13.30 12.99
C LYS A 197 26.64 -12.09 13.88
N LYS A 198 25.97 -10.97 13.56
CA LYS A 198 26.02 -9.72 14.33
C LYS A 198 25.06 -9.72 15.54
N GLY A 199 24.28 -10.76 15.76
CA GLY A 199 23.27 -10.81 16.82
C GLY A 199 22.09 -9.86 16.61
N PHE A 200 21.75 -9.50 15.37
CA PHE A 200 20.64 -8.63 15.02
C PHE A 200 19.33 -9.37 14.76
N ALA A 201 19.38 -10.68 14.54
CA ALA A 201 18.21 -11.54 14.36
C ALA A 201 17.67 -12.00 15.73
N THR A 202 17.15 -11.07 16.53
CA THR A 202 16.69 -11.28 17.91
C THR A 202 15.19 -11.20 18.10
N ASP A 203 14.45 -10.80 17.07
CA ASP A 203 12.99 -10.65 17.09
C ASP A 203 12.37 -11.28 15.83
N THR A 204 11.04 -11.34 15.77
CA THR A 204 10.30 -11.99 14.69
C THR A 204 10.50 -11.35 13.32
N LEU A 205 10.85 -10.04 13.26
CA LEU A 205 10.79 -9.28 12.02
C LEU A 205 11.72 -9.82 10.92
N PRO A 206 13.04 -10.07 11.14
CA PRO A 206 13.90 -10.58 10.08
C PRO A 206 13.50 -11.99 9.63
N PHE A 207 13.01 -12.84 10.56
CA PHE A 207 12.52 -14.18 10.23
C PHE A 207 11.25 -14.10 9.38
N ASN A 208 10.31 -13.24 9.73
CA ASN A 208 9.08 -13.02 8.97
C ASN A 208 9.38 -12.48 7.54
N VAL A 209 10.40 -11.64 7.38
CA VAL A 209 10.84 -11.20 6.05
C VAL A 209 11.36 -12.38 5.25
N LEU A 210 12.21 -13.22 5.85
CA LEU A 210 12.80 -14.39 5.18
C LEU A 210 11.72 -15.43 4.83
N MET A 211 10.81 -15.73 5.75
CA MET A 211 9.69 -16.65 5.51
C MET A 211 8.80 -16.18 4.34
N ASN A 212 8.40 -14.89 4.33
CA ASN A 212 7.65 -14.32 3.21
C ASN A 212 8.43 -14.42 1.89
N PHE A 213 9.74 -14.12 1.94
CA PHE A 213 10.59 -14.22 0.78
C PHE A 213 10.59 -15.64 0.18
N TYR A 214 10.74 -16.68 1.00
CA TYR A 214 10.71 -18.06 0.51
C TYR A 214 9.35 -18.45 -0.10
N VAL A 215 8.24 -17.97 0.47
CA VAL A 215 6.92 -18.17 -0.15
C VAL A 215 6.82 -17.42 -1.50
N ASP A 216 7.40 -16.23 -1.61
CA ASP A 216 7.33 -15.40 -2.82
C ASP A 216 8.25 -15.91 -3.96
N VAL A 217 9.31 -16.62 -3.63
CA VAL A 217 10.21 -17.25 -4.62
C VAL A 217 9.89 -18.73 -4.89
N ALA A 218 8.73 -19.19 -4.40
CA ALA A 218 8.25 -20.57 -4.56
C ALA A 218 9.17 -21.64 -3.95
N GLU A 219 9.80 -21.35 -2.81
CA GLU A 219 10.58 -22.29 -1.98
C GLU A 219 9.95 -22.44 -0.58
N PRO A 220 8.63 -22.74 -0.46
CA PRO A 220 7.94 -22.76 0.83
C PRO A 220 8.47 -23.84 1.79
N GLU A 221 9.11 -24.87 1.30
CA GLU A 221 9.72 -25.94 2.10
C GLU A 221 10.79 -25.42 3.06
N LYS A 222 11.48 -24.33 2.73
CA LYS A 222 12.48 -23.70 3.59
C LYS A 222 11.89 -23.00 4.81
N VAL A 223 10.59 -22.71 4.82
CA VAL A 223 9.93 -22.02 5.93
C VAL A 223 9.95 -22.89 7.19
N SER A 224 9.84 -24.22 7.07
CA SER A 224 9.97 -25.13 8.22
C SER A 224 11.29 -24.96 8.95
N THR A 225 12.40 -24.92 8.21
CA THR A 225 13.74 -24.70 8.78
C THR A 225 13.84 -23.37 9.53
N VAL A 226 13.22 -22.31 8.97
CA VAL A 226 13.20 -20.98 9.61
C VAL A 226 12.36 -21.00 10.90
N THR A 227 11.20 -21.67 10.91
CA THR A 227 10.39 -21.79 12.12
C THR A 227 11.06 -22.62 13.20
N ASP A 228 11.79 -23.67 12.83
CA ASP A 228 12.56 -24.49 13.78
C ASP A 228 13.73 -23.70 14.36
N GLU A 229 14.43 -22.90 13.58
CA GLU A 229 15.44 -21.99 14.08
C GLU A 229 14.86 -20.97 15.09
N MET A 230 13.68 -20.40 14.80
CA MET A 230 13.02 -19.49 15.74
C MET A 230 12.72 -20.18 17.08
N LYS A 231 12.23 -21.44 17.04
CA LYS A 231 11.99 -22.25 18.26
C LYS A 231 13.28 -22.52 19.03
N GLN A 232 14.35 -22.95 18.34
CA GLN A 232 15.65 -23.23 18.97
C GLN A 232 16.25 -21.99 19.64
N ARG A 233 16.00 -20.79 19.10
CA ARG A 233 16.47 -19.51 19.65
C ARG A 233 15.51 -18.88 20.65
N ASN A 234 14.42 -19.56 21.02
CA ASN A 234 13.37 -19.06 21.91
C ASN A 234 12.77 -17.72 21.42
N ILE A 235 12.64 -17.54 20.09
CA ILE A 235 11.97 -16.38 19.51
C ILE A 235 10.48 -16.70 19.43
N SER A 236 9.68 -16.00 20.26
CA SER A 236 8.22 -16.17 20.29
C SER A 236 7.60 -15.83 18.95
N PHE A 237 6.66 -16.65 18.49
CA PHE A 237 5.91 -16.34 17.27
C PHE A 237 4.90 -15.22 17.53
N ASP A 238 4.66 -14.39 16.52
CA ASP A 238 3.58 -13.41 16.55
C ASP A 238 2.46 -13.78 15.54
N VAL A 239 1.37 -13.02 15.56
CA VAL A 239 0.26 -13.23 14.60
C VAL A 239 0.75 -13.22 13.15
N CYS A 240 1.77 -12.39 12.84
CA CYS A 240 2.32 -12.27 11.50
C CYS A 240 3.08 -13.56 11.12
N THR A 241 3.88 -14.11 12.03
CA THR A 241 4.62 -15.37 11.84
C THR A 241 3.65 -16.52 11.53
N TYR A 242 2.61 -16.70 12.34
CA TYR A 242 1.60 -17.73 12.10
C TYR A 242 0.86 -17.55 10.78
N ASN A 243 0.49 -16.31 10.43
CA ASN A 243 -0.18 -16.03 9.15
C ASN A 243 0.72 -16.31 7.92
N ILE A 244 2.02 -16.08 8.03
CA ILE A 244 2.98 -16.43 6.96
C ILE A 244 3.12 -17.94 6.86
N TRP A 245 3.17 -18.64 7.99
CA TRP A 245 3.25 -20.09 8.01
C TRP A 245 2.01 -20.75 7.40
N ILE A 246 0.81 -20.24 7.72
CA ILE A 246 -0.45 -20.65 7.07
C ILE A 246 -0.37 -20.45 5.53
N LYS A 247 0.15 -19.31 5.07
CA LYS A 247 0.35 -19.07 3.63
C LYS A 247 1.33 -20.06 3.00
N CYS A 248 2.37 -20.42 3.73
CA CYS A 248 3.35 -21.39 3.30
C CYS A 248 2.70 -22.78 3.10
N CYS A 249 1.93 -23.26 4.08
CA CYS A 249 1.19 -24.52 3.99
C CYS A 249 0.25 -24.52 2.77
N ALA A 250 -0.45 -23.40 2.52
CA ALA A 250 -1.32 -23.26 1.36
C ALA A 250 -0.54 -23.25 0.02
N ALA A 251 0.67 -22.68 -0.01
CA ALA A 251 1.53 -22.74 -1.19
C ALA A 251 1.97 -24.18 -1.52
N MET A 252 2.13 -25.02 -0.50
CA MET A 252 2.37 -26.48 -0.62
C MET A 252 1.09 -27.28 -0.89
N LYS A 253 -0.07 -26.62 -0.95
CA LYS A 253 -1.40 -27.25 -1.10
C LYS A 253 -1.77 -28.21 0.04
N ASP A 254 -1.19 -28.00 1.22
CA ASP A 254 -1.45 -28.82 2.42
C ASP A 254 -2.46 -28.11 3.35
N ALA A 255 -3.75 -28.41 3.16
CA ALA A 255 -4.82 -27.85 3.96
C ALA A 255 -4.80 -28.34 5.42
N ASP A 256 -4.36 -29.59 5.65
CA ASP A 256 -4.26 -30.16 6.98
C ASP A 256 -3.13 -29.52 7.78
N ALA A 257 -2.02 -29.19 7.11
CA ALA A 257 -0.95 -28.41 7.75
C ALA A 257 -1.43 -27.00 8.15
N MET A 258 -2.29 -26.35 7.36
CA MET A 258 -2.87 -25.06 7.73
C MET A 258 -3.67 -25.15 9.04
N GLU A 259 -4.47 -26.19 9.20
CA GLU A 259 -5.24 -26.44 10.43
C GLU A 259 -4.33 -26.76 11.62
N ARG A 260 -3.29 -27.59 11.41
CA ARG A 260 -2.29 -27.84 12.47
C ARG A 260 -1.62 -26.54 12.95
N VAL A 261 -1.26 -25.65 12.04
CA VAL A 261 -0.69 -24.35 12.39
C VAL A 261 -1.69 -23.45 13.13
N LEU A 262 -2.96 -23.45 12.73
CA LEU A 262 -4.01 -22.73 13.43
C LEU A 262 -4.20 -23.28 14.86
N ASN A 263 -4.23 -24.61 15.03
CA ASN A 263 -4.33 -25.25 16.33
C ASN A 263 -3.13 -24.93 17.23
N GLN A 264 -1.92 -24.91 16.66
CA GLN A 264 -0.72 -24.46 17.37
C GLN A 264 -0.83 -22.99 17.80
N MET A 265 -1.32 -22.12 16.91
CA MET A 265 -1.54 -20.69 17.23
C MET A 265 -2.57 -20.51 18.34
N THR A 266 -3.64 -21.32 18.35
CA THR A 266 -4.69 -21.23 19.39
C THR A 266 -4.24 -21.79 20.72
N ALA A 267 -3.31 -22.73 20.72
CA ALA A 267 -2.67 -23.27 21.94
C ALA A 267 -1.58 -22.35 22.51
N ASP A 268 -1.10 -21.38 21.72
CA ASP A 268 -0.09 -20.39 22.15
C ASP A 268 -0.78 -19.26 22.93
N GLU A 269 -0.68 -19.28 24.26
CA GLU A 269 -1.30 -18.28 25.13
C GLU A 269 -0.80 -16.84 24.87
N SER A 270 0.36 -16.69 24.24
CA SER A 270 0.96 -15.38 23.93
C SER A 270 0.34 -14.71 22.70
N VAL A 271 -0.39 -15.46 21.87
CA VAL A 271 -0.91 -15.01 20.58
C VAL A 271 -2.41 -15.23 20.48
N VAL A 272 -3.15 -14.21 20.07
CA VAL A 272 -4.59 -14.33 19.83
C VAL A 272 -4.86 -14.23 18.34
N ALA A 273 -5.43 -15.30 17.78
CA ALA A 273 -5.92 -15.29 16.40
C ALA A 273 -6.98 -14.20 16.22
N ASN A 274 -6.73 -13.29 15.31
CA ASN A 274 -7.59 -12.14 15.05
C ASN A 274 -8.24 -12.23 13.67
N TRP A 275 -9.01 -11.22 13.29
CA TRP A 275 -9.66 -11.20 11.98
C TRP A 275 -8.69 -11.37 10.80
N THR A 276 -7.41 -10.92 10.92
CA THR A 276 -6.43 -11.08 9.84
C THR A 276 -6.03 -12.54 9.65
N THR A 277 -5.96 -13.33 10.73
CA THR A 277 -5.69 -14.78 10.67
C THR A 277 -6.80 -15.48 9.91
N TYR A 278 -8.05 -15.25 10.30
CA TYR A 278 -9.19 -15.92 9.68
C TYR A 278 -9.46 -15.48 8.23
N THR A 279 -9.24 -14.21 7.89
CA THR A 279 -9.30 -13.78 6.48
C THR A 279 -8.15 -14.34 5.66
N THR A 280 -6.97 -14.56 6.26
CA THR A 280 -5.87 -15.28 5.60
C THR A 280 -6.25 -16.73 5.32
N LEU A 281 -6.76 -17.44 6.32
CA LEU A 281 -7.25 -18.82 6.17
C LEU A 281 -8.35 -18.90 5.10
N ALA A 282 -9.36 -18.05 5.17
CA ALA A 282 -10.42 -18.01 4.17
C ALA A 282 -9.86 -17.80 2.75
N SER A 283 -8.93 -16.85 2.60
CA SER A 283 -8.26 -16.61 1.31
C SER A 283 -7.47 -17.81 0.80
N MET A 284 -6.85 -18.58 1.69
CA MET A 284 -6.10 -19.79 1.32
C MET A 284 -7.06 -20.95 0.99
N HIS A 285 -8.12 -21.15 1.78
CA HIS A 285 -9.15 -22.14 1.47
C HIS A 285 -9.86 -21.86 0.13
N ILE A 286 -10.12 -20.58 -0.22
CA ILE A 286 -10.64 -20.21 -1.55
C ILE A 286 -9.67 -20.65 -2.66
N LYS A 287 -8.36 -20.46 -2.48
CA LYS A 287 -7.35 -20.90 -3.46
C LYS A 287 -7.24 -22.41 -3.60
N LEU A 288 -7.57 -23.14 -2.55
CA LEU A 288 -7.61 -24.60 -2.51
C LEU A 288 -9.01 -25.14 -2.86
N GLU A 289 -9.93 -24.28 -3.27
CA GLU A 289 -11.33 -24.61 -3.64
C GLU A 289 -12.15 -25.22 -2.47
N ASN A 290 -11.70 -25.04 -1.23
CA ASN A 290 -12.40 -25.47 -0.02
C ASN A 290 -13.39 -24.39 0.45
N PHE A 291 -14.47 -24.18 -0.29
CA PHE A 291 -15.36 -23.03 -0.10
C PHE A 291 -16.15 -23.07 1.22
N GLU A 292 -16.51 -24.23 1.72
CA GLU A 292 -17.22 -24.39 3.01
C GLU A 292 -16.32 -23.92 4.17
N LYS A 293 -15.10 -24.42 4.24
CA LYS A 293 -14.11 -23.99 5.25
C LYS A 293 -13.76 -22.49 5.11
N ALA A 294 -13.71 -21.98 3.89
CA ALA A 294 -13.50 -20.55 3.66
C ALA A 294 -14.63 -19.71 4.28
N GLU A 295 -15.90 -20.13 4.12
CA GLU A 295 -17.06 -19.44 4.71
C GLU A 295 -17.05 -19.51 6.24
N GLU A 296 -16.71 -20.65 6.82
CA GLU A 296 -16.54 -20.80 8.27
C GLU A 296 -15.48 -19.83 8.82
N CYS A 297 -14.33 -19.74 8.14
CA CYS A 297 -13.28 -18.80 8.50
C CYS A 297 -13.76 -17.35 8.39
N LEU A 298 -14.59 -16.99 7.40
CA LEU A 298 -15.14 -15.63 7.29
C LEU A 298 -16.09 -15.33 8.45
N LYS A 299 -16.94 -16.27 8.86
CA LYS A 299 -17.81 -16.10 10.03
C LYS A 299 -16.99 -15.89 11.32
N GLU A 300 -15.85 -16.58 11.46
CA GLU A 300 -14.94 -16.40 12.58
C GLU A 300 -14.23 -15.03 12.52
N ALA A 301 -13.88 -14.56 11.31
CA ALA A 301 -13.31 -13.22 11.12
C ALA A 301 -14.32 -12.13 11.52
N GLU A 302 -15.60 -12.29 11.18
CA GLU A 302 -16.67 -11.36 11.56
C GLU A 302 -16.83 -11.24 13.08
N LYS A 303 -16.81 -12.35 13.82
CA LYS A 303 -16.87 -12.34 15.29
C LYS A 303 -15.74 -11.54 15.93
N ARG A 304 -14.60 -11.42 15.24
CA ARG A 304 -13.41 -10.70 15.69
C ARG A 304 -13.25 -9.31 15.05
N ALA A 305 -14.19 -8.92 14.19
CA ALA A 305 -14.20 -7.60 13.59
C ALA A 305 -14.49 -6.56 14.68
N THR A 306 -13.47 -5.76 15.00
CA THR A 306 -13.67 -4.59 15.85
C THR A 306 -14.16 -3.44 14.98
N GLY A 307 -15.24 -2.77 15.34
CA GLY A 307 -15.77 -1.61 14.58
C GLY A 307 -14.80 -0.42 14.44
N ARG A 308 -13.50 -0.65 14.64
CA ARG A 308 -12.43 0.36 14.52
C ARG A 308 -11.59 0.19 13.26
N ASP A 309 -11.57 -0.99 12.64
CA ASP A 309 -10.71 -1.28 11.49
C ASP A 309 -11.53 -1.49 10.21
N LYS A 310 -11.56 -0.46 9.37
CA LYS A 310 -12.22 -0.51 8.05
C LYS A 310 -11.69 -1.61 7.14
N LYS A 311 -10.44 -2.03 7.31
CA LYS A 311 -9.82 -3.04 6.45
C LYS A 311 -10.49 -4.40 6.59
N CYS A 312 -10.93 -4.77 7.80
CA CYS A 312 -11.64 -6.02 8.01
C CYS A 312 -12.85 -6.13 7.07
N PHE A 313 -13.66 -5.08 6.99
CA PHE A 313 -14.83 -5.03 6.11
C PHE A 313 -14.46 -5.14 4.62
N HIS A 314 -13.38 -4.48 4.20
CA HIS A 314 -12.89 -4.59 2.82
C HIS A 314 -12.51 -6.04 2.47
N PHE A 315 -11.84 -6.75 3.40
CA PHE A 315 -11.50 -8.15 3.21
C PHE A 315 -12.73 -9.04 3.17
N LEU A 316 -13.66 -8.88 4.11
CA LEU A 316 -14.90 -9.66 4.14
C LEU A 316 -15.68 -9.48 2.82
N ILE A 317 -15.89 -8.25 2.36
CA ILE A 317 -16.58 -7.95 1.08
C ILE A 317 -15.89 -8.66 -0.08
N THR A 318 -14.55 -8.52 -0.17
CA THR A 318 -13.78 -9.12 -1.27
C THR A 318 -13.86 -10.65 -1.22
N LEU A 319 -13.70 -11.28 -0.05
CA LEU A 319 -13.67 -12.73 0.08
C LEU A 319 -15.07 -13.35 -0.11
N TYR A 320 -16.14 -12.74 0.43
CA TYR A 320 -17.51 -13.18 0.13
C TYR A 320 -17.86 -13.07 -1.35
N SER A 321 -17.34 -12.05 -2.05
CA SER A 321 -17.53 -11.96 -3.51
C SER A 321 -16.79 -13.07 -4.29
N HIS A 322 -15.65 -13.55 -3.80
CA HIS A 322 -14.98 -14.72 -4.38
C HIS A 322 -15.74 -16.02 -4.14
N LEU A 323 -16.50 -16.12 -3.05
CA LEU A 323 -17.40 -17.24 -2.76
C LEU A 323 -18.77 -17.14 -3.46
N GLN A 324 -18.96 -16.14 -4.33
CA GLN A 324 -20.23 -15.88 -5.03
C GLN A 324 -21.42 -15.64 -4.10
N LYS A 325 -21.17 -15.12 -2.87
CA LYS A 325 -22.20 -14.84 -1.86
C LYS A 325 -22.66 -13.39 -1.91
N LYS A 326 -23.52 -13.07 -2.86
CA LYS A 326 -24.02 -11.70 -3.12
C LYS A 326 -24.69 -11.08 -1.89
N GLU A 327 -25.57 -11.83 -1.23
CA GLU A 327 -26.34 -11.38 -0.07
C GLU A 327 -25.41 -10.99 1.08
N GLU A 328 -24.33 -11.76 1.29
CA GLU A 328 -23.34 -11.50 2.32
C GLU A 328 -22.54 -10.21 2.01
N VAL A 329 -22.21 -9.96 0.75
CA VAL A 329 -21.56 -8.70 0.33
C VAL A 329 -22.43 -7.49 0.69
N TYR A 330 -23.74 -7.55 0.42
CA TYR A 330 -24.67 -6.47 0.79
C TYR A 330 -24.84 -6.37 2.31
N ARG A 331 -24.91 -7.48 3.01
CA ARG A 331 -25.02 -7.51 4.48
C ARG A 331 -23.81 -6.84 5.13
N ILE A 332 -22.60 -7.21 4.71
CA ILE A 332 -21.34 -6.60 5.22
C ILE A 332 -21.26 -5.13 4.82
N TRP A 333 -21.67 -4.75 3.61
CA TRP A 333 -21.72 -3.35 3.19
C TRP A 333 -22.65 -2.51 4.05
N ASN A 334 -23.83 -3.00 4.36
CA ASN A 334 -24.76 -2.31 5.25
C ASN A 334 -24.22 -2.20 6.67
N TRP A 335 -23.59 -3.25 7.18
CA TRP A 335 -22.88 -3.20 8.46
C TRP A 335 -21.75 -2.18 8.45
N TYR A 336 -20.96 -2.12 7.38
CA TYR A 336 -19.90 -1.11 7.21
C TYR A 336 -20.46 0.32 7.24
N LYS A 337 -21.55 0.59 6.52
CA LYS A 337 -22.24 1.89 6.52
C LYS A 337 -22.80 2.26 7.89
N ALA A 338 -23.33 1.32 8.63
CA ALA A 338 -23.84 1.54 9.99
C ALA A 338 -22.71 1.81 11.01
N THR A 339 -21.55 1.20 10.82
CA THR A 339 -20.41 1.30 11.74
C THR A 339 -19.63 2.61 11.57
N PHE A 340 -19.47 3.09 10.35
CA PHE A 340 -18.59 4.23 10.04
C PHE A 340 -19.36 5.42 9.48
N LYS A 341 -19.30 6.57 10.17
CA LYS A 341 -19.94 7.83 9.73
C LYS A 341 -19.46 8.33 8.37
N THR A 342 -18.20 8.07 8.03
CA THR A 342 -17.57 8.48 6.77
C THR A 342 -17.01 7.29 6.03
N ILE A 343 -17.45 7.10 4.80
CA ILE A 343 -16.95 6.09 3.89
C ILE A 343 -16.05 6.79 2.86
N HIS A 344 -14.83 6.33 2.75
CA HIS A 344 -13.87 6.85 1.78
C HIS A 344 -13.98 6.13 0.44
N ASN A 345 -13.44 6.72 -0.63
CA ASN A 345 -13.45 6.16 -1.97
C ASN A 345 -13.04 4.67 -2.00
N LEU A 346 -12.05 4.26 -1.19
CA LEU A 346 -11.61 2.87 -1.12
C LEU A 346 -12.75 1.91 -0.72
N GLY A 347 -13.61 2.28 0.23
CA GLY A 347 -14.75 1.44 0.62
C GLY A 347 -15.73 1.23 -0.54
N TYR A 348 -16.06 2.30 -1.27
CA TYR A 348 -16.89 2.17 -2.48
C TYR A 348 -16.21 1.36 -3.58
N GLN A 349 -14.90 1.53 -3.78
CA GLN A 349 -14.12 0.77 -4.77
C GLN A 349 -14.14 -0.74 -4.48
N GLU A 350 -14.00 -1.14 -3.22
CA GLU A 350 -14.04 -2.57 -2.84
C GLU A 350 -15.42 -3.18 -3.12
N VAL A 351 -16.50 -2.48 -2.76
CA VAL A 351 -17.85 -3.00 -3.01
C VAL A 351 -18.19 -2.99 -4.50
N LEU A 352 -17.86 -1.92 -5.24
CA LEU A 352 -18.04 -1.89 -6.70
C LEU A 352 -17.30 -3.04 -7.38
N SER A 353 -16.05 -3.29 -6.98
CA SER A 353 -15.27 -4.41 -7.52
C SER A 353 -15.88 -5.77 -7.18
N ALA A 354 -16.47 -5.90 -5.99
CA ALA A 354 -17.17 -7.10 -5.57
C ALA A 354 -18.45 -7.34 -6.39
N LEU A 355 -19.29 -6.30 -6.56
CA LEU A 355 -20.54 -6.40 -7.34
C LEU A 355 -20.26 -6.70 -8.82
N VAL A 356 -19.26 -6.04 -9.40
CA VAL A 356 -18.83 -6.33 -10.79
C VAL A 356 -18.35 -7.77 -10.93
N ARG A 357 -17.62 -8.32 -9.94
CA ARG A 357 -17.19 -9.73 -9.93
C ARG A 357 -18.37 -10.69 -9.84
N LEU A 358 -19.37 -10.34 -9.08
CA LEU A 358 -20.61 -11.12 -8.93
C LEU A 358 -21.57 -11.01 -10.13
N GLY A 359 -21.25 -10.18 -11.12
CA GLY A 359 -22.13 -9.91 -12.24
C GLY A 359 -23.33 -9.02 -11.91
N ASP A 360 -23.37 -8.44 -10.70
CA ASP A 360 -24.42 -7.53 -10.26
C ASP A 360 -24.16 -6.09 -10.73
N ILE A 361 -24.39 -5.86 -12.02
CA ILE A 361 -24.03 -4.58 -12.64
C ILE A 361 -25.05 -3.50 -12.28
N GLU A 362 -26.32 -3.83 -12.19
CA GLU A 362 -27.34 -2.89 -11.73
C GLU A 362 -27.04 -2.38 -10.33
N GLY A 363 -26.69 -3.28 -9.40
CA GLY A 363 -26.25 -2.90 -8.07
C GLY A 363 -24.98 -2.05 -8.07
N ALA A 364 -24.03 -2.35 -8.95
CA ALA A 364 -22.81 -1.56 -9.10
C ALA A 364 -23.10 -0.17 -9.67
N GLU A 365 -23.98 -0.03 -10.67
CA GLU A 365 -24.42 1.25 -11.23
C GLU A 365 -25.11 2.12 -10.16
N LEU A 366 -26.03 1.54 -9.38
CA LEU A 366 -26.71 2.23 -8.27
C LEU A 366 -25.71 2.70 -7.19
N LEU A 367 -24.76 1.84 -6.84
CA LEU A 367 -23.74 2.18 -5.87
C LEU A 367 -22.80 3.29 -6.37
N TYR A 368 -22.48 3.29 -7.66
CA TYR A 368 -21.70 4.35 -8.29
C TYR A 368 -22.42 5.70 -8.23
N GLU A 369 -23.73 5.74 -8.52
CA GLU A 369 -24.53 6.97 -8.41
C GLU A 369 -24.64 7.44 -6.95
N GLU A 370 -24.78 6.51 -5.98
CA GLU A 370 -24.72 6.85 -4.56
C GLU A 370 -23.39 7.52 -4.22
N TRP A 371 -22.27 6.95 -4.67
CA TRP A 371 -20.94 7.53 -4.47
C TRP A 371 -20.81 8.90 -5.12
N ALA A 372 -21.24 9.03 -6.37
CA ALA A 372 -21.14 10.26 -7.14
C ALA A 372 -22.02 11.41 -6.58
N SER A 373 -23.09 11.08 -5.85
CA SER A 373 -23.92 12.07 -5.17
C SER A 373 -23.38 12.53 -3.82
N LYS A 374 -22.65 11.67 -3.11
CA LYS A 374 -22.16 11.93 -1.76
C LYS A 374 -20.68 12.35 -1.70
N SER A 375 -19.92 12.08 -2.77
CA SER A 375 -18.48 12.31 -2.78
C SER A 375 -18.14 13.79 -2.99
N SER A 376 -17.29 14.33 -2.11
CA SER A 376 -16.66 15.63 -2.30
C SER A 376 -15.33 15.56 -3.09
N SER A 377 -14.85 14.36 -3.41
CA SER A 377 -13.60 14.12 -4.10
C SER A 377 -13.76 12.98 -5.11
N PHE A 378 -13.77 13.32 -6.38
CA PHE A 378 -13.93 12.38 -7.49
C PHE A 378 -12.61 11.66 -7.78
N ASP A 379 -12.46 10.41 -7.28
CA ASP A 379 -11.32 9.54 -7.62
C ASP A 379 -11.63 8.76 -8.90
N PRO A 380 -10.87 8.96 -10.00
CA PRO A 380 -11.10 8.24 -11.26
C PRO A 380 -11.04 6.71 -11.10
N LYS A 381 -10.35 6.19 -10.09
CA LYS A 381 -10.30 4.74 -9.84
C LYS A 381 -11.67 4.14 -9.56
N THR A 382 -12.56 4.88 -8.90
CA THR A 382 -13.92 4.41 -8.60
C THR A 382 -14.73 4.26 -9.89
N MET A 383 -14.69 5.25 -10.77
CA MET A 383 -15.33 5.17 -12.08
C MET A 383 -14.69 4.10 -12.97
N ASN A 384 -13.37 3.98 -12.94
CA ASN A 384 -12.65 3.03 -13.80
C ASN A 384 -13.04 1.57 -13.57
N ILE A 385 -13.65 1.23 -12.42
CA ILE A 385 -14.14 -0.13 -12.15
C ILE A 385 -15.30 -0.45 -13.11
N LEU A 386 -16.30 0.43 -13.22
CA LEU A 386 -17.41 0.27 -14.15
C LEU A 386 -16.95 0.44 -15.61
N LEU A 387 -16.09 1.43 -15.85
CA LEU A 387 -15.57 1.69 -17.19
C LEU A 387 -14.83 0.46 -17.74
N ALA A 388 -14.04 -0.22 -16.92
CA ALA A 388 -13.33 -1.43 -17.31
C ALA A 388 -14.29 -2.60 -17.61
N TRP A 389 -15.37 -2.70 -16.87
CA TRP A 389 -16.41 -3.69 -17.15
C TRP A 389 -17.12 -3.38 -18.47
N TYR A 390 -17.61 -2.14 -18.67
CA TYR A 390 -18.24 -1.74 -19.94
C TYR A 390 -17.31 -1.98 -21.14
N SER A 391 -16.01 -1.65 -20.98
CA SER A 391 -15.01 -1.90 -22.02
C SER A 391 -14.84 -3.39 -22.33
N ARG A 392 -14.92 -4.25 -21.30
CA ARG A 392 -14.80 -5.70 -21.48
C ARG A 392 -16.01 -6.29 -22.21
N GLU A 393 -17.20 -5.81 -21.88
CA GLU A 393 -18.46 -6.31 -22.43
C GLU A 393 -18.89 -5.59 -23.73
N GLY A 394 -18.11 -4.60 -24.22
CA GLY A 394 -18.41 -3.90 -25.46
C GLY A 394 -19.46 -2.77 -25.35
N PHE A 395 -19.82 -2.34 -24.13
CA PHE A 395 -20.80 -1.26 -23.93
C PHE A 395 -20.16 0.13 -24.07
N VAL A 396 -19.66 0.45 -25.24
CA VAL A 396 -18.90 1.69 -25.53
C VAL A 396 -19.71 2.94 -25.22
N VAL A 397 -20.98 2.99 -25.59
CA VAL A 397 -21.85 4.14 -25.34
C VAL A 397 -22.01 4.41 -23.84
N LYS A 398 -22.25 3.37 -23.05
CA LYS A 398 -22.33 3.50 -21.58
C LYS A 398 -20.98 3.94 -20.98
N ALA A 399 -19.88 3.42 -21.50
CA ALA A 399 -18.53 3.80 -21.08
C ALA A 399 -18.30 5.30 -21.31
N GLN A 400 -18.58 5.80 -22.49
CA GLN A 400 -18.45 7.21 -22.84
C GLN A 400 -19.37 8.11 -22.00
N GLN A 401 -20.64 7.73 -21.84
CA GLN A 401 -21.60 8.48 -21.01
C GLN A 401 -21.15 8.57 -19.55
N THR A 402 -20.63 7.46 -19.00
CA THR A 402 -20.11 7.43 -17.61
C THR A 402 -18.93 8.37 -17.45
N LEU A 403 -18.01 8.38 -18.42
CA LEU A 403 -16.86 9.30 -18.41
C LEU A 403 -17.32 10.76 -18.51
N ASN A 404 -18.25 11.07 -19.42
CA ASN A 404 -18.77 12.43 -19.60
C ASN A 404 -19.40 12.97 -18.30
N ARG A 405 -20.27 12.18 -17.66
CA ARG A 405 -20.88 12.53 -16.37
C ARG A 405 -19.85 12.74 -15.26
N PHE A 406 -18.79 11.93 -15.26
CA PHE A 406 -17.70 12.08 -14.30
C PHE A 406 -16.96 13.41 -14.48
N VAL A 407 -16.69 13.81 -15.73
CA VAL A 407 -16.04 15.09 -16.07
C VAL A 407 -16.96 16.27 -15.74
N GLU A 408 -18.25 16.21 -16.08
CA GLU A 408 -19.26 17.23 -15.78
C GLU A 408 -19.36 17.50 -14.26
N LYS A 409 -19.23 16.45 -13.43
CA LYS A 409 -19.18 16.57 -11.97
C LYS A 409 -17.82 17.07 -11.42
N GLY A 410 -16.89 17.48 -12.30
CA GLY A 410 -15.57 18.01 -11.93
C GLY A 410 -14.51 16.94 -11.70
N GLY A 411 -14.76 15.71 -12.08
CA GLY A 411 -13.77 14.64 -12.05
C GLY A 411 -12.67 14.85 -13.10
N ASN A 412 -11.44 14.47 -12.76
CA ASN A 412 -10.28 14.60 -13.66
C ASN A 412 -9.80 13.20 -14.10
N PRO A 413 -10.10 12.78 -15.35
CA PRO A 413 -9.64 11.51 -15.89
C PRO A 413 -8.10 11.41 -15.86
N LYS A 414 -7.59 10.21 -15.57
CA LYS A 414 -6.16 9.89 -15.61
C LYS A 414 -5.81 9.17 -16.91
N PRO A 415 -4.51 9.07 -17.27
CA PRO A 415 -4.13 8.36 -18.51
C PRO A 415 -4.71 6.96 -18.60
N ASN A 416 -4.76 6.20 -17.51
CA ASN A 416 -5.37 4.86 -17.48
C ASN A 416 -6.89 4.88 -17.74
N THR A 417 -7.59 5.97 -17.44
CA THR A 417 -9.02 6.12 -17.77
C THR A 417 -9.22 6.16 -19.27
N TRP A 418 -8.41 6.97 -19.96
CA TRP A 418 -8.42 7.09 -21.41
C TRP A 418 -8.00 5.79 -22.09
N GLU A 419 -7.02 5.07 -21.52
CA GLU A 419 -6.60 3.75 -21.99
C GLU A 419 -7.73 2.72 -21.95
N ILE A 420 -8.50 2.69 -20.84
CA ILE A 420 -9.66 1.79 -20.71
C ILE A 420 -10.70 2.10 -21.79
N LEU A 421 -10.97 3.39 -22.03
CA LEU A 421 -11.92 3.80 -23.06
C LEU A 421 -11.39 3.50 -24.47
N ALA A 422 -10.10 3.70 -24.74
CA ALA A 422 -9.48 3.31 -26.00
C ALA A 422 -9.67 1.81 -26.26
N THR A 423 -9.48 0.96 -25.25
CA THR A 423 -9.74 -0.49 -25.37
C THR A 423 -11.21 -0.79 -25.69
N ALA A 424 -12.16 0.00 -25.15
CA ALA A 424 -13.58 -0.14 -25.49
C ALA A 424 -13.84 0.18 -26.96
N TYR A 425 -13.31 1.30 -27.45
CA TYR A 425 -13.44 1.70 -28.85
C TYR A 425 -12.79 0.72 -29.83
N LEU A 426 -11.62 0.15 -29.46
CA LEU A 426 -10.99 -0.90 -30.27
C LEU A 426 -11.86 -2.13 -30.43
N LYS A 427 -12.54 -2.56 -29.38
CA LYS A 427 -13.49 -3.69 -29.44
C LYS A 427 -14.72 -3.41 -30.29
N ASP A 428 -15.15 -2.15 -30.34
CA ASP A 428 -16.28 -1.68 -31.15
C ASP A 428 -15.86 -1.25 -32.56
N ASN A 429 -14.61 -1.54 -32.94
CA ASN A 429 -14.03 -1.22 -34.24
C ASN A 429 -14.04 0.29 -34.60
N GLN A 430 -14.05 1.15 -33.58
CA GLN A 430 -13.96 2.62 -33.69
C GLN A 430 -12.50 3.08 -33.45
N LEU A 431 -11.63 2.86 -34.47
CA LEU A 431 -10.19 3.00 -34.27
C LEU A 431 -9.70 4.46 -34.16
N SER A 432 -10.38 5.37 -34.85
CA SER A 432 -10.09 6.80 -34.77
C SER A 432 -10.35 7.38 -33.38
N GLU A 433 -11.46 6.96 -32.77
CA GLU A 433 -11.83 7.32 -31.41
C GLU A 433 -10.86 6.72 -30.39
N ALA A 434 -10.43 5.46 -30.63
CA ALA A 434 -9.42 4.80 -29.79
C ALA A 434 -8.09 5.57 -29.81
N LEU A 435 -7.61 5.97 -31.01
CA LEU A 435 -6.41 6.79 -31.14
C LEU A 435 -6.56 8.15 -30.43
N SER A 436 -7.70 8.82 -30.63
CA SER A 436 -8.01 10.08 -29.92
C SER A 436 -7.96 9.93 -28.39
N CYS A 437 -8.39 8.79 -27.84
CA CYS A 437 -8.27 8.51 -26.42
C CYS A 437 -6.81 8.37 -25.97
N LEU A 438 -5.94 7.71 -26.75
CA LEU A 438 -4.51 7.62 -26.44
C LEU A 438 -3.83 8.99 -26.50
N GLU A 439 -4.19 9.85 -27.44
CA GLU A 439 -3.72 11.24 -27.49
C GLU A 439 -4.14 12.02 -26.25
N LYS A 440 -5.41 11.92 -25.82
CA LYS A 440 -5.92 12.51 -24.58
C LYS A 440 -5.17 12.00 -23.37
N ALA A 441 -4.80 10.71 -23.33
CA ALA A 441 -3.99 10.15 -22.26
C ALA A 441 -2.61 10.80 -22.18
N THR A 442 -1.98 11.11 -23.31
CA THR A 442 -0.68 11.79 -23.34
C THR A 442 -0.76 13.24 -22.89
N ALA A 443 -1.86 13.93 -23.15
CA ALA A 443 -2.05 15.33 -22.76
C ALA A 443 -2.19 15.54 -21.24
N VAL A 444 -2.46 14.48 -20.48
CA VAL A 444 -2.58 14.58 -19.01
C VAL A 444 -1.23 14.87 -18.36
N LYS A 445 -1.11 15.97 -17.63
CA LYS A 445 0.14 16.41 -16.97
C LYS A 445 0.83 15.35 -16.09
N SER A 446 0.08 14.40 -15.54
CA SER A 446 0.61 13.32 -14.68
C SER A 446 1.02 12.05 -15.44
N ALA A 447 1.10 12.10 -16.75
CA ALA A 447 1.32 10.92 -17.62
C ALA A 447 2.80 10.51 -17.78
N SER A 448 3.74 11.08 -17.04
CA SER A 448 5.19 10.85 -17.24
C SER A 448 5.65 9.40 -17.25
N LYS A 449 4.96 8.53 -16.49
CA LYS A 449 5.26 7.07 -16.40
C LYS A 449 4.25 6.19 -17.15
N TRP A 450 3.21 6.77 -17.73
CA TRP A 450 2.22 6.00 -18.46
C TRP A 450 2.72 5.69 -19.88
N ARG A 451 2.45 4.49 -20.34
CA ARG A 451 2.68 4.01 -21.70
C ARG A 451 1.41 3.30 -22.20
N PRO A 452 1.04 3.44 -23.49
CA PRO A 452 -0.10 2.69 -24.06
C PRO A 452 0.13 1.19 -23.92
N ARG A 453 -0.93 0.40 -23.83
CA ARG A 453 -0.79 -1.07 -23.83
C ARG A 453 -0.27 -1.54 -25.18
N PRO A 454 0.74 -2.42 -25.21
CA PRO A 454 1.27 -2.95 -26.47
C PRO A 454 0.19 -3.58 -27.37
N THR A 455 -0.78 -4.29 -26.78
CA THR A 455 -1.91 -4.90 -27.51
C THR A 455 -2.80 -3.86 -28.18
N ASN A 456 -3.05 -2.69 -27.57
CA ASN A 456 -3.82 -1.62 -28.18
C ASN A 456 -3.04 -0.98 -29.34
N VAL A 457 -1.73 -0.80 -29.15
CA VAL A 457 -0.82 -0.28 -30.20
C VAL A 457 -0.76 -1.21 -31.40
N GLU A 458 -0.60 -2.50 -31.15
CA GLU A 458 -0.59 -3.56 -32.18
C GLU A 458 -1.87 -3.53 -33.03
N THR A 459 -3.03 -3.53 -32.39
CA THR A 459 -4.33 -3.48 -33.06
C THR A 459 -4.49 -2.24 -33.94
N LEU A 460 -4.07 -1.07 -33.45
CA LEU A 460 -4.14 0.18 -34.19
C LEU A 460 -3.19 0.19 -35.40
N LEU A 461 -1.93 -0.24 -35.19
CA LEU A 461 -0.95 -0.33 -36.27
C LEU A 461 -1.41 -1.27 -37.38
N ALA A 462 -1.90 -2.47 -37.00
CA ALA A 462 -2.41 -3.45 -37.98
C ALA A 462 -3.52 -2.86 -38.84
N TYR A 463 -4.51 -2.23 -38.22
CA TYR A 463 -5.66 -1.67 -38.92
C TYR A 463 -5.27 -0.49 -39.83
N PHE A 464 -4.56 0.53 -39.30
CA PHE A 464 -4.21 1.71 -40.09
C PHE A 464 -3.31 1.35 -41.27
N LYS A 465 -2.50 0.32 -41.13
CA LYS A 465 -1.70 -0.20 -42.23
C LYS A 465 -2.57 -0.89 -43.28
N GLU A 466 -3.50 -1.77 -42.91
CA GLU A 466 -4.43 -2.40 -43.84
C GLU A 466 -5.22 -1.37 -44.64
N LYS A 467 -5.52 -0.23 -44.02
CA LYS A 467 -6.26 0.88 -44.68
C LYS A 467 -5.35 1.88 -45.38
N ASN A 468 -4.03 1.70 -45.36
CA ASN A 468 -3.05 2.67 -45.84
C ASN A 468 -3.22 4.09 -45.23
N ASP A 469 -3.69 4.19 -44.00
CA ASP A 469 -3.92 5.44 -43.28
C ASP A 469 -2.60 5.90 -42.60
N THR A 470 -1.74 6.53 -43.41
CA THR A 470 -0.42 7.01 -42.95
C THR A 470 -0.56 8.13 -41.92
N GLU A 471 -1.61 8.97 -42.00
CA GLU A 471 -1.84 10.06 -41.07
C GLU A 471 -2.10 9.52 -39.64
N SER A 472 -2.97 8.51 -39.50
CA SER A 472 -3.23 7.90 -38.20
C SER A 472 -2.03 7.13 -37.65
N VAL A 473 -1.21 6.51 -38.52
CA VAL A 473 0.07 5.90 -38.11
C VAL A 473 1.02 6.94 -37.54
N ASP A 474 1.19 8.11 -38.20
CA ASP A 474 2.07 9.18 -37.75
C ASP A 474 1.59 9.76 -36.40
N ARG A 475 0.29 9.92 -36.21
CA ARG A 475 -0.32 10.34 -34.93
C ARG A 475 -0.02 9.33 -33.83
N LEU A 476 -0.18 8.01 -34.08
CA LEU A 476 0.14 6.98 -33.13
C LEU A 476 1.64 6.96 -32.80
N MET A 477 2.50 7.10 -33.80
CA MET A 477 3.95 7.22 -33.61
C MET A 477 4.33 8.44 -32.77
N SER A 478 3.64 9.57 -32.93
CA SER A 478 3.80 10.75 -32.07
C SER A 478 3.47 10.45 -30.60
N VAL A 479 2.36 9.72 -30.35
CA VAL A 479 2.01 9.23 -29.01
C VAL A 479 3.14 8.38 -28.41
N LEU A 480 3.66 7.42 -29.18
CA LEU A 480 4.71 6.50 -28.71
C LEU A 480 6.03 7.24 -28.43
N ARG A 481 6.47 8.13 -29.31
CA ARG A 481 7.68 8.94 -29.12
C ARG A 481 7.55 9.86 -27.89
N SER A 482 6.42 10.53 -27.72
CA SER A 482 6.17 11.41 -26.56
C SER A 482 6.27 10.69 -25.21
N ARG A 483 6.18 9.35 -25.21
CA ARG A 483 6.23 8.49 -24.00
C ARG A 483 7.50 7.65 -23.89
N GLY A 484 8.47 7.87 -24.77
CA GLY A 484 9.72 7.11 -24.78
C GLY A 484 9.48 5.60 -25.03
N CYS A 485 8.41 5.26 -25.75
CA CYS A 485 8.12 3.88 -26.08
C CYS A 485 9.02 3.37 -27.21
N ALA A 486 9.49 4.25 -28.10
CA ALA A 486 10.33 3.88 -29.24
C ALA A 486 11.68 3.22 -28.84
N GLU A 487 12.15 3.50 -27.61
CA GLU A 487 13.40 2.92 -27.07
C GLU A 487 13.18 1.60 -26.32
N ASN A 488 11.92 1.22 -26.06
CA ASN A 488 11.59 0.00 -25.34
C ASN A 488 11.47 -1.17 -26.34
N GLU A 489 12.16 -2.27 -26.06
CA GLU A 489 12.24 -3.45 -26.95
C GLU A 489 10.88 -3.99 -27.39
N GLU A 490 9.90 -4.03 -26.46
CA GLU A 490 8.56 -4.52 -26.72
C GLU A 490 7.83 -3.71 -27.83
N TYR A 491 7.91 -2.38 -27.76
CA TYR A 491 7.32 -1.51 -28.78
C TYR A 491 8.17 -1.44 -30.04
N LYS A 492 9.49 -1.51 -29.89
CA LYS A 492 10.42 -1.53 -31.02
C LYS A 492 10.16 -2.73 -31.92
N SER A 493 10.02 -3.91 -31.35
CA SER A 493 9.63 -5.12 -32.08
C SER A 493 8.31 -4.94 -32.85
N LEU A 494 7.29 -4.34 -32.23
CA LEU A 494 6.00 -4.03 -32.87
C LEU A 494 6.19 -3.05 -34.05
N ILE A 495 6.91 -1.95 -33.83
CA ILE A 495 7.15 -0.91 -34.83
C ILE A 495 7.93 -1.51 -36.03
N ASP A 496 9.00 -2.25 -35.79
CA ASP A 496 9.86 -2.84 -36.80
C ASP A 496 9.09 -3.87 -37.64
N THR A 497 8.28 -4.72 -37.01
CA THR A 497 7.40 -5.68 -37.70
C THR A 497 6.45 -4.99 -38.69
N TYR A 498 5.96 -3.80 -38.32
CA TYR A 498 5.09 -3.00 -39.18
C TYR A 498 5.83 -2.12 -40.18
N ALA A 499 7.08 -1.68 -39.88
CA ALA A 499 7.91 -0.90 -40.80
C ALA A 499 8.47 -1.79 -41.96
N LEU A 500 8.95 -2.98 -41.66
CA LEU A 500 9.48 -3.92 -42.66
C LEU A 500 8.45 -4.34 -43.72
N ALA A 501 7.19 -4.43 -43.32
CA ALA A 501 6.12 -4.77 -44.25
C ALA A 501 5.70 -3.57 -45.15
N VAL A 502 6.11 -2.31 -44.84
CA VAL A 502 5.91 -1.14 -45.74
C VAL A 502 6.99 -1.06 -46.81
N ALA A 503 8.21 -1.53 -46.53
CA ALA A 503 9.32 -1.54 -47.48
C ALA A 503 9.25 -2.71 -48.52
N GLY A 504 8.34 -3.65 -48.34
CA GLY A 504 8.17 -4.83 -49.20
C GLY A 504 6.93 -4.80 -50.13
N THR A 505 6.20 -3.70 -50.15
CA THR A 505 5.11 -3.40 -51.13
C THR A 505 5.49 -2.23 -52.00
#